data_faff9fe80a1574ae0d31e5543139f81a
#
_entry.id   faff9fe80a1574ae0d31e5543139f81a
#
_cell.length_a   1.000
_cell.length_b   1.000
_cell.length_c   1.000
_cell.angle_alpha   90.00
_cell.angle_beta   90.00
_cell.angle_gamma   90.00
#
_symmetry.space_group_name_H-M   'P 1'
#
loop_
_entity.id
_entity.type
_entity.pdbx_description
1 polymer ?
#
loop_
_entity_poly.entity_id
_entity_poly.type
_entity_poly.pdbx_seq_one_letter_code
_entity_poly.pdbx_strand_id
1 'polypeptide(L)'
;MNRILRIGVLLALLSIFKISNAQVYTNLGDVQTDERALYTMTKQMSQFISRFNYEEDQYGKKIHPDSSDYRDRQKRKTILPLLFDLENQRTSGSLRDFFISDLTETDSNYFEFLGGEWYSEVSATFKWNGESVNISMIFAVEKENLGSKWVLTNVYFSEFSKLF
;
A
#
# COMPACT_ATOMS: atom_id res chain seq x y z
N MET A 1 -6.44 2.84 -61.44
CA MET A 1 -5.84 3.27 -60.15
C MET A 1 -4.60 2.42 -59.93
N ASN A 2 -3.42 3.01 -60.07
CA ASN A 2 -2.15 2.30 -60.24
C ASN A 2 -1.73 1.52 -58.99
N ARG A 3 -1.20 0.30 -59.17
CA ARG A 3 -0.68 -0.57 -58.09
C ARG A 3 0.33 0.16 -57.18
N ILE A 4 1.12 1.07 -57.76
CA ILE A 4 2.11 1.90 -57.05
C ILE A 4 1.43 2.84 -56.02
N LEU A 5 0.28 3.41 -56.36
CA LEU A 5 -0.47 4.29 -55.45
C LEU A 5 -1.03 3.52 -54.23
N ARG A 6 -1.46 2.26 -54.43
CA ARG A 6 -1.95 1.42 -53.34
C ARG A 6 -0.84 1.00 -52.36
N ILE A 7 0.35 0.74 -52.88
CA ILE A 7 1.53 0.40 -52.06
C ILE A 7 1.99 1.63 -51.25
N GLY A 8 1.98 2.81 -51.85
CA GLY A 8 2.31 4.06 -51.16
C GLY A 8 1.36 4.40 -50.02
N VAL A 9 0.05 4.19 -50.20
CA VAL A 9 -0.96 4.39 -49.15
C VAL A 9 -0.80 3.36 -48.01
N LEU A 10 -0.46 2.12 -48.33
CA LEU A 10 -0.26 1.07 -47.33
C LEU A 10 0.98 1.35 -46.48
N LEU A 11 2.07 1.82 -47.07
CA LEU A 11 3.29 2.22 -46.38
C LEU A 11 3.08 3.48 -45.53
N ALA A 12 2.29 4.43 -45.99
CA ALA A 12 1.93 5.61 -45.19
C ALA A 12 1.04 5.28 -43.98
N LEU A 13 0.17 4.28 -44.10
CA LEU A 13 -0.65 3.81 -42.96
C LEU A 13 0.17 3.05 -41.91
N LEU A 14 1.21 2.33 -42.32
CA LEU A 14 2.13 1.64 -41.40
C LEU A 14 3.02 2.61 -40.60
N SER A 15 3.30 3.80 -41.13
CA SER A 15 4.11 4.81 -40.41
C SER A 15 3.33 5.59 -39.34
N ILE A 16 2.01 5.43 -39.25
CA ILE A 16 1.15 6.08 -38.25
C ILE A 16 1.08 5.29 -36.93
N PHE A 17 1.56 4.04 -36.93
CA PHE A 17 1.76 3.34 -35.66
C PHE A 17 2.90 4.00 -34.88
N LYS A 18 2.53 5.05 -34.16
CA LYS A 18 3.38 5.56 -33.10
C LYS A 18 3.57 4.41 -32.13
N ILE A 19 4.79 3.91 -32.07
CA ILE A 19 5.26 3.09 -30.97
C ILE A 19 5.06 3.96 -29.75
N SER A 20 4.01 3.70 -28.98
CA SER A 20 3.85 4.21 -27.64
C SER A 20 5.02 3.62 -26.84
N ASN A 21 6.13 4.34 -26.83
CA ASN A 21 7.13 4.13 -25.82
C ASN A 21 6.42 4.48 -24.51
N ALA A 22 5.98 3.47 -23.79
CA ALA A 22 5.72 3.59 -22.37
C ALA A 22 7.09 3.93 -21.77
N GLN A 23 7.42 5.20 -21.78
CA GLN A 23 8.54 5.72 -21.01
C GLN A 23 8.15 5.51 -19.57
N VAL A 24 8.66 4.44 -18.99
CA VAL A 24 8.89 4.40 -17.56
C VAL A 24 9.82 5.58 -17.31
N TYR A 25 9.26 6.66 -16.82
CA TYR A 25 10.01 7.79 -16.35
C TYR A 25 10.77 7.37 -15.10
N THR A 26 11.92 6.78 -15.29
CA THR A 26 12.98 6.78 -14.28
C THR A 26 13.71 8.09 -14.44
N ASN A 27 13.17 9.15 -13.86
CA ASN A 27 13.94 10.35 -13.64
C ASN A 27 14.90 10.04 -12.49
N LEU A 28 16.04 9.48 -12.84
CA LEU A 28 17.16 9.16 -11.94
C LEU A 28 17.98 10.41 -11.60
N GLY A 29 17.34 11.57 -11.54
CA GLY A 29 17.91 12.78 -11.01
C GLY A 29 17.78 12.83 -9.51
N ASP A 30 18.83 12.57 -8.78
CA ASP A 30 18.97 12.47 -7.33
C ASP A 30 18.67 11.08 -6.74
N VAL A 31 19.38 10.09 -7.27
CA VAL A 31 19.26 8.68 -6.89
C VAL A 31 19.39 8.43 -5.38
N GLN A 32 20.17 9.24 -4.66
CA GLN A 32 20.35 9.04 -3.21
C GLN A 32 19.15 9.49 -2.37
N THR A 33 18.42 10.51 -2.79
CA THR A 33 17.26 11.00 -2.06
C THR A 33 16.04 10.10 -2.34
N ASP A 34 15.91 9.63 -3.57
CA ASP A 34 14.83 8.72 -3.98
C ASP A 34 15.00 7.32 -3.40
N GLU A 35 16.21 6.80 -3.32
CA GLU A 35 16.46 5.51 -2.66
C GLU A 35 16.10 5.55 -1.18
N ARG A 36 16.46 6.62 -0.46
CA ARG A 36 16.06 6.77 0.95
C ARG A 36 14.55 6.86 1.12
N ALA A 37 13.87 7.60 0.25
CA ALA A 37 12.41 7.67 0.24
C ALA A 37 11.78 6.31 -0.06
N LEU A 38 12.33 5.55 -1.03
CA LEU A 38 11.88 4.20 -1.35
C LEU A 38 12.10 3.20 -0.20
N TYR A 39 13.19 3.34 0.54
CA TYR A 39 13.45 2.49 1.72
C TYR A 39 12.54 2.83 2.89
N THR A 40 12.10 4.09 3.02
CA THR A 40 11.12 4.47 4.06
C THR A 40 9.70 4.07 3.71
N MET A 41 9.38 3.86 2.42
CA MET A 41 8.07 3.38 2.00
C MET A 41 7.87 1.90 2.33
N THR A 42 6.84 1.61 3.10
CA THR A 42 6.44 0.24 3.38
C THR A 42 5.64 -0.32 2.21
N LYS A 43 6.22 -1.27 1.48
CA LYS A 43 5.57 -1.89 0.31
C LYS A 43 4.65 -3.06 0.68
N GLN A 44 4.82 -3.61 1.88
CA GLN A 44 4.08 -4.77 2.37
C GLN A 44 3.59 -4.52 3.79
N MET A 45 2.46 -5.07 4.13
CA MET A 45 1.89 -4.95 5.48
C MET A 45 2.84 -5.50 6.56
N SER A 46 3.57 -6.57 6.27
CA SER A 46 4.59 -7.12 7.19
C SER A 46 5.71 -6.13 7.50
N GLN A 47 6.17 -5.38 6.50
CA GLN A 47 7.16 -4.31 6.72
C GLN A 47 6.58 -3.17 7.55
N PHE A 48 5.33 -2.77 7.25
CA PHE A 48 4.65 -1.75 8.04
C PHE A 48 4.61 -2.14 9.52
N ILE A 49 4.18 -3.36 9.82
CA ILE A 49 4.10 -3.87 11.19
C ILE A 49 5.47 -3.93 11.86
N SER A 50 6.49 -4.47 11.16
CA SER A 50 7.84 -4.53 11.70
C SER A 50 8.40 -3.16 12.04
N ARG A 51 8.16 -2.15 11.20
CA ARG A 51 8.58 -0.76 11.47
C ARG A 51 7.72 -0.10 12.54
N PHE A 52 6.43 -0.33 12.54
CA PHE A 52 5.52 0.15 13.56
C PHE A 52 5.92 -0.35 14.95
N ASN A 53 6.37 -1.60 15.04
CA ASN A 53 6.86 -2.21 16.28
C ASN A 53 8.31 -1.84 16.61
N TYR A 54 9.05 -1.22 15.69
CA TYR A 54 10.49 -1.04 15.77
C TYR A 54 11.24 -2.38 15.84
N GLU A 55 10.83 -3.34 15.01
CA GLU A 55 11.51 -4.61 14.72
C GLU A 55 12.36 -4.53 13.44
N GLU A 56 12.15 -3.44 12.68
CA GLU A 56 12.88 -3.03 11.49
C GLU A 56 13.12 -1.54 11.56
N ASP A 57 14.34 -1.08 11.26
CA ASP A 57 14.67 0.34 11.24
C ASP A 57 14.17 1.06 9.96
N GLN A 58 14.37 2.35 9.87
CA GLN A 58 13.97 3.18 8.72
C GLN A 58 14.65 2.77 7.41
N TYR A 59 15.74 2.03 7.46
CA TYR A 59 16.50 1.57 6.29
C TYR A 59 16.14 0.13 5.87
N GLY A 60 15.20 -0.50 6.55
CA GLY A 60 14.78 -1.88 6.27
C GLY A 60 15.67 -2.94 6.92
N LYS A 61 16.56 -2.54 7.83
CA LYS A 61 17.39 -3.49 8.58
C LYS A 61 16.60 -4.08 9.74
N LYS A 62 16.45 -5.38 9.75
CA LYS A 62 15.80 -6.10 10.85
C LYS A 62 16.63 -6.03 12.12
N ILE A 63 15.98 -5.81 13.25
CA ILE A 63 16.56 -5.76 14.57
C ILE A 63 16.36 -7.13 15.23
N HIS A 64 17.45 -7.74 15.71
CA HIS A 64 17.37 -9.04 16.35
C HIS A 64 16.59 -8.94 17.66
N PRO A 65 15.72 -9.92 18.00
CA PRO A 65 14.93 -9.90 19.24
C PRO A 65 15.77 -9.79 20.53
N ASP A 66 16.99 -10.31 20.53
CA ASP A 66 17.89 -10.21 21.69
C ASP A 66 18.66 -8.89 21.76
N SER A 67 18.47 -8.00 20.81
CA SER A 67 19.10 -6.68 20.81
C SER A 67 18.38 -5.76 21.80
N SER A 68 19.14 -4.92 22.53
CA SER A 68 18.58 -3.84 23.34
C SER A 68 17.78 -2.83 22.54
N ASP A 69 17.98 -2.80 21.21
CA ASP A 69 17.27 -1.92 20.30
C ASP A 69 15.92 -2.50 19.86
N TYR A 70 15.70 -3.82 20.08
CA TYR A 70 14.45 -4.46 19.66
C TYR A 70 13.27 -3.88 20.42
N ARG A 71 12.30 -3.33 19.68
CA ARG A 71 11.12 -2.65 20.21
C ARG A 71 11.45 -1.49 21.15
N ASP A 72 12.62 -0.86 20.97
CA ASP A 72 13.02 0.31 21.77
C ASP A 72 12.00 1.44 21.59
N ARG A 73 11.44 1.87 22.72
CA ARG A 73 10.36 2.85 22.75
C ARG A 73 10.75 4.23 22.21
N GLN A 74 11.95 4.69 22.52
CA GLN A 74 12.40 6.02 22.11
C GLN A 74 12.67 6.05 20.60
N LYS A 75 13.33 5.00 20.10
CA LYS A 75 13.60 4.85 18.67
C LYS A 75 12.29 4.63 17.88
N ARG A 76 11.36 3.84 18.43
CA ARG A 76 10.02 3.66 17.88
C ARG A 76 9.29 5.00 17.72
N LYS A 77 9.36 5.86 18.75
CA LYS A 77 8.74 7.20 18.71
C LYS A 77 9.27 8.06 17.58
N THR A 78 10.52 7.89 17.16
CA THR A 78 11.10 8.61 16.02
C THR A 78 10.70 8.07 14.65
N ILE A 79 10.37 6.78 14.57
CA ILE A 79 9.98 6.13 13.31
C ILE A 79 8.49 6.24 13.02
N LEU A 80 7.65 6.13 14.03
CA LEU A 80 6.20 6.18 13.87
C LEU A 80 5.70 7.35 13.00
N PRO A 81 6.20 8.59 13.15
CA PRO A 81 5.78 9.70 12.28
C PRO A 81 6.00 9.45 10.79
N LEU A 82 7.04 8.67 10.43
CA LEU A 82 7.40 8.38 9.03
C LEU A 82 6.43 7.39 8.36
N LEU A 83 5.59 6.72 9.13
CA LEU A 83 4.60 5.76 8.64
C LEU A 83 3.27 6.41 8.29
N PHE A 84 3.10 7.69 8.58
CA PHE A 84 1.89 8.43 8.28
C PHE A 84 1.99 9.13 6.93
N ASP A 85 0.87 9.25 6.25
CA ASP A 85 0.73 10.16 5.11
C ASP A 85 0.79 11.61 5.60
N LEU A 86 1.94 12.25 5.37
CA LEU A 86 2.20 13.62 5.84
C LEU A 86 1.40 14.68 5.07
N GLU A 87 0.91 14.36 3.88
CA GLU A 87 0.07 15.25 3.06
C GLU A 87 -1.40 15.22 3.50
N ASN A 88 -1.80 14.16 4.20
CA ASN A 88 -3.16 14.01 4.66
C ASN A 88 -3.40 14.80 5.97
N GLN A 89 -4.16 15.86 5.88
CA GLN A 89 -4.50 16.70 7.03
C GLN A 89 -5.22 15.96 8.16
N ARG A 90 -5.91 14.85 7.86
CA ARG A 90 -6.61 14.04 8.89
C ARG A 90 -5.65 13.18 9.72
N THR A 91 -4.45 12.90 9.20
CA THR A 91 -3.43 12.09 9.86
C THR A 91 -2.17 12.88 10.20
N SER A 92 -2.25 14.21 10.20
CA SER A 92 -1.13 15.11 10.48
C SER A 92 -1.36 15.95 11.74
N GLY A 93 -0.32 16.62 12.21
CA GLY A 93 -0.38 17.57 13.31
C GLY A 93 -0.59 16.93 14.69
N SER A 94 -1.26 17.66 15.57
CA SER A 94 -1.42 17.32 17.00
C SER A 94 -2.11 15.97 17.23
N LEU A 95 -3.03 15.58 16.37
CA LEU A 95 -3.73 14.30 16.49
C LEU A 95 -2.79 13.12 16.31
N ARG A 96 -1.91 13.19 15.31
CA ARG A 96 -0.86 12.19 15.08
C ARG A 96 0.10 12.13 16.28
N ASP A 97 0.53 13.30 16.76
CA ASP A 97 1.51 13.39 17.85
C ASP A 97 0.92 12.83 19.16
N PHE A 98 -0.37 13.10 19.40
CA PHE A 98 -1.11 12.50 20.51
C PHE A 98 -1.20 10.98 20.38
N PHE A 99 -1.59 10.47 19.21
CA PHE A 99 -1.67 9.03 18.95
C PHE A 99 -0.31 8.34 19.15
N ILE A 100 0.78 8.93 18.64
CA ILE A 100 2.13 8.39 18.83
C ILE A 100 2.54 8.39 20.30
N SER A 101 2.19 9.43 21.04
CA SER A 101 2.46 9.51 22.48
C SER A 101 1.74 8.37 23.21
N ASP A 102 0.44 8.21 22.96
CA ASP A 102 -0.39 7.17 23.58
C ASP A 102 0.14 5.76 23.26
N LEU A 103 0.49 5.49 22.01
CA LEU A 103 1.10 4.22 21.59
C LEU A 103 2.44 3.92 22.28
N THR A 104 3.19 4.96 22.64
CA THR A 104 4.54 4.80 23.20
C THR A 104 4.60 5.00 24.71
N GLU A 105 3.49 5.26 25.38
CA GLU A 105 3.43 5.34 26.85
C GLU A 105 3.56 3.97 27.51
N THR A 106 3.05 2.92 26.88
CA THR A 106 3.09 1.55 27.38
C THR A 106 3.91 0.65 26.46
N ASP A 107 4.58 -0.36 27.04
CA ASP A 107 5.40 -1.32 26.28
C ASP A 107 4.56 -2.44 25.63
N SER A 108 3.23 -2.35 25.66
CA SER A 108 2.34 -3.44 25.23
C SER A 108 1.59 -3.19 23.90
N ASN A 109 1.72 -2.00 23.33
CA ASN A 109 0.96 -1.64 22.12
C ASN A 109 1.72 -1.98 20.84
N TYR A 110 1.92 -3.28 20.59
CA TYR A 110 2.55 -3.80 19.38
C TYR A 110 1.54 -4.52 18.50
N PHE A 111 1.73 -4.44 17.19
CA PHE A 111 0.96 -5.23 16.25
C PHE A 111 1.53 -6.64 16.12
N GLU A 112 0.66 -7.62 16.14
CA GLU A 112 0.99 -9.00 15.81
C GLU A 112 0.42 -9.37 14.45
N PHE A 113 1.27 -9.65 13.48
CA PHE A 113 0.83 -9.93 12.11
C PHE A 113 -0.12 -11.11 11.98
N LEU A 114 0.03 -12.12 12.83
CA LEU A 114 -0.82 -13.31 12.84
C LEU A 114 -1.61 -13.47 14.15
N GLY A 115 -1.55 -12.49 15.02
CA GLY A 115 -2.01 -12.61 16.42
C GLY A 115 -3.48 -12.29 16.63
N GLY A 116 -4.19 -11.70 15.72
CA GLY A 116 -5.44 -11.11 16.09
C GLY A 116 -6.55 -11.15 15.08
N GLU A 117 -7.55 -10.39 15.35
CA GLU A 117 -8.73 -10.17 14.54
C GLU A 117 -8.44 -9.13 13.45
N TRP A 118 -7.49 -9.47 12.54
CA TRP A 118 -7.20 -8.62 11.41
C TRP A 118 -8.33 -8.65 10.41
N TYR A 119 -8.77 -7.47 9.99
CA TYR A 119 -9.63 -7.31 8.83
C TYR A 119 -9.08 -6.23 7.90
N SER A 120 -9.43 -6.32 6.63
CA SER A 120 -9.13 -5.30 5.64
C SER A 120 -10.42 -4.86 4.98
N GLU A 121 -10.66 -3.55 4.95
CA GLU A 121 -11.71 -2.95 4.15
C GLU A 121 -11.14 -2.49 2.82
N VAL A 122 -11.70 -3.02 1.73
CA VAL A 122 -11.31 -2.66 0.37
C VAL A 122 -12.51 -2.00 -0.31
N SER A 123 -12.36 -0.73 -0.64
CA SER A 123 -13.32 -0.01 -1.48
C SER A 123 -12.83 -0.01 -2.93
N ALA A 124 -13.64 -0.54 -3.84
CA ALA A 124 -13.29 -0.63 -5.24
C ALA A 124 -14.45 -0.18 -6.13
N THR A 125 -14.12 0.41 -7.27
CA THR A 125 -15.10 0.85 -8.27
C THR A 125 -15.31 -0.26 -9.29
N PHE A 126 -16.55 -0.68 -9.46
CA PHE A 126 -16.98 -1.69 -10.43
C PHE A 126 -17.92 -1.08 -11.47
N LYS A 127 -18.08 -1.77 -12.58
CA LYS A 127 -19.16 -1.49 -13.54
C LYS A 127 -20.31 -2.45 -13.31
N TRP A 128 -21.48 -1.89 -13.01
CA TRP A 128 -22.72 -2.63 -12.83
C TRP A 128 -23.80 -2.04 -13.73
N ASN A 129 -24.36 -2.85 -14.64
CA ASN A 129 -25.34 -2.40 -15.64
C ASN A 129 -24.90 -1.17 -16.45
N GLY A 130 -23.58 -1.03 -16.70
CA GLY A 130 -23.00 0.10 -17.44
C GLY A 130 -22.65 1.32 -16.59
N GLU A 131 -23.06 1.38 -15.34
CA GLU A 131 -22.75 2.45 -14.39
C GLU A 131 -21.56 2.10 -13.49
N SER A 132 -20.83 3.12 -13.03
CA SER A 132 -19.75 2.94 -12.07
C SER A 132 -20.33 2.96 -10.66
N VAL A 133 -20.09 1.90 -9.89
CA VAL A 133 -20.54 1.74 -8.50
C VAL A 133 -19.37 1.43 -7.59
N ASN A 134 -19.38 1.96 -6.38
CA ASN A 134 -18.40 1.64 -5.36
C ASN A 134 -18.93 0.50 -4.48
N ILE A 135 -18.10 -0.50 -4.28
CA ILE A 135 -18.38 -1.65 -3.45
C ILE A 135 -17.32 -1.72 -2.36
N SER A 136 -17.74 -1.78 -1.09
CA SER A 136 -16.84 -2.04 0.03
C SER A 136 -16.90 -3.52 0.40
N MET A 137 -15.73 -4.12 0.50
CA MET A 137 -15.54 -5.53 0.81
C MET A 137 -14.71 -5.66 2.08
N ILE A 138 -15.15 -6.51 3.00
CA ILE A 138 -14.39 -6.81 4.22
C ILE A 138 -13.78 -8.19 4.07
N PHE A 139 -12.47 -8.23 4.28
CA PHE A 139 -11.70 -9.46 4.35
C PHE A 139 -11.19 -9.68 5.77
N ALA A 140 -11.24 -10.90 6.24
CA ALA A 140 -10.61 -11.31 7.49
C ALA A 140 -9.50 -12.33 7.25
N VAL A 141 -8.59 -12.45 8.20
CA VAL A 141 -7.54 -13.47 8.16
C VAL A 141 -8.08 -14.75 8.77
N GLU A 142 -8.12 -15.82 7.99
CA GLU A 142 -8.42 -17.18 8.45
C GLU A 142 -7.13 -17.96 8.63
N LYS A 143 -6.95 -18.57 9.80
CA LYS A 143 -5.79 -19.41 10.10
C LYS A 143 -6.03 -20.84 9.62
N GLU A 144 -5.04 -21.39 8.94
CA GLU A 144 -5.01 -22.80 8.51
C GLU A 144 -3.76 -23.49 9.04
N ASN A 145 -3.71 -24.83 8.91
CA ASN A 145 -2.57 -25.63 9.41
C ASN A 145 -1.25 -25.26 8.75
N LEU A 146 -1.26 -24.77 7.51
CA LEU A 146 -0.07 -24.41 6.72
C LEU A 146 0.11 -22.90 6.56
N GLY A 147 -0.61 -22.07 7.34
CA GLY A 147 -0.46 -20.62 7.25
C GLY A 147 -1.77 -19.87 7.48
N SER A 148 -1.88 -18.71 6.86
CA SER A 148 -3.08 -17.88 6.96
C SER A 148 -3.46 -17.36 5.57
N LYS A 149 -4.75 -17.20 5.33
CA LYS A 149 -5.28 -16.63 4.08
C LYS A 149 -6.28 -15.52 4.37
N TRP A 150 -6.44 -14.62 3.43
CA TRP A 150 -7.49 -13.65 3.44
C TRP A 150 -8.78 -14.25 2.87
N VAL A 151 -9.87 -14.13 3.59
CA VAL A 151 -11.20 -14.56 3.15
C VAL A 151 -12.15 -13.38 3.13
N LEU A 152 -12.99 -13.31 2.08
CA LEU A 152 -14.04 -12.32 1.97
C LEU A 152 -15.16 -12.67 2.94
N THR A 153 -15.41 -11.81 3.92
CA THR A 153 -16.45 -12.04 4.96
C THR A 153 -17.71 -11.23 4.72
N ASN A 154 -17.56 -9.99 4.21
CA ASN A 154 -18.70 -9.11 3.96
C ASN A 154 -18.51 -8.32 2.67
N VAL A 155 -19.66 -8.04 2.02
CA VAL A 155 -19.73 -7.14 0.85
C VAL A 155 -20.84 -6.13 1.10
N TYR A 156 -20.50 -4.85 1.03
CA TYR A 156 -21.46 -3.76 1.13
C TYR A 156 -21.70 -3.19 -0.26
N PHE A 157 -22.85 -3.50 -0.79
CA PHE A 157 -23.31 -3.02 -2.08
C PHE A 157 -24.79 -2.63 -1.98
N SER A 158 -25.11 -1.38 -2.29
CA SER A 158 -26.46 -0.83 -2.10
C SER A 158 -27.55 -1.61 -2.85
N GLU A 159 -27.23 -2.22 -3.98
CA GLU A 159 -28.19 -3.01 -4.75
C GLU A 159 -28.57 -4.33 -4.04
N PHE A 160 -27.67 -4.89 -3.23
CA PHE A 160 -27.98 -6.10 -2.46
C PHE A 160 -29.02 -5.82 -1.39
N SER A 161 -29.08 -4.62 -0.80
CA SER A 161 -30.11 -4.26 0.17
C SER A 161 -31.52 -4.16 -0.40
N LYS A 162 -31.64 -4.15 -1.74
CA LYS A 162 -32.95 -4.19 -2.43
C LYS A 162 -33.44 -5.61 -2.72
N LEU A 163 -32.59 -6.61 -2.49
CA LEU A 163 -32.92 -8.02 -2.75
C LEU A 163 -33.42 -8.76 -1.52
N PHE A 164 -33.29 -8.13 -0.35
CA PHE A 164 -33.73 -8.64 0.96
C PHE A 164 -34.57 -7.58 1.67
#